data_fbc0ebd38ff41833dc8cbe085f685001
#
_entry.id   fbc0ebd38ff41833dc8cbe085f685001
#
_cell.length_a   1.000
_cell.length_b   1.000
_cell.length_c   1.000
_cell.angle_alpha   90.00
_cell.angle_beta   90.00
_cell.angle_gamma   90.00
#
_symmetry.space_group_name_H-M   'P 1'
#
loop_
_entity.id
_entity.type
_entity.pdbx_description
1 polymer ?
#
loop_
_entity_poly.entity_id
_entity_poly.type
_entity_poly.pdbx_seq_one_letter_code
_entity_poly.pdbx_strand_id
1 'polypeptide(L)'
;MPSHVTASEVVFGCVADNAPKYLSQALRLVQSVRWFGGTMSDAAFIICVVEGVDPTYRAAFERYGATVRVVQRFHHANPFPNKLRLLELRELESFGTIVLLDCDTITVQDVVPLLTPGVLQARIAGYPTVATTTFRKLFDHFKMTMPLEDFRCSVSGDPTIWYCNDGVVILPSNLRKDFFPVWRTFALDLCVDARLLKAVQNFCTQASLTLAYCKHPIPFSELPLEANCPIPDDRAARNTAVLACDPAIIHYHHRVDGEGYILPNSNPLAAKRIAAFNERLSQEHLSTRR
;
A
#
# COMPACT_ATOMS: atom_id res chain seq x y z
N MET A 1 -5.48 -22.40 19.35
CA MET A 1 -6.39 -21.29 19.02
C MET A 1 -5.64 -20.34 18.11
N PRO A 2 -6.18 -19.87 16.99
CA PRO A 2 -5.49 -18.82 16.24
C PRO A 2 -5.31 -17.62 17.18
N SER A 3 -4.09 -17.11 17.30
CA SER A 3 -3.78 -15.91 18.06
C SER A 3 -4.55 -14.74 17.43
N HIS A 4 -5.49 -14.15 18.15
CA HIS A 4 -6.19 -12.94 17.69
C HIS A 4 -5.19 -11.78 17.70
N VAL A 5 -4.97 -11.19 16.53
CA VAL A 5 -4.18 -9.96 16.38
C VAL A 5 -4.95 -8.82 17.04
N THR A 6 -4.31 -8.09 17.95
CA THR A 6 -4.90 -6.95 18.67
C THR A 6 -4.46 -5.62 18.08
N ALA A 7 -5.25 -4.56 18.28
CA ALA A 7 -4.91 -3.22 17.79
C ALA A 7 -3.55 -2.71 18.31
N SER A 8 -3.17 -3.09 19.53
CA SER A 8 -1.87 -2.70 20.12
C SER A 8 -0.67 -3.38 19.47
N GLU A 9 -0.87 -4.48 18.75
CA GLU A 9 0.18 -5.23 18.05
C GLU A 9 0.34 -4.77 16.59
N VAL A 10 -0.58 -3.94 16.09
CA VAL A 10 -0.60 -3.49 14.69
C VAL A 10 -0.26 -2.02 14.59
N VAL A 11 0.58 -1.68 13.62
CA VAL A 11 0.79 -0.31 13.18
C VAL A 11 0.46 -0.17 11.71
N PHE A 12 -0.42 0.78 11.40
CA PHE A 12 -0.63 1.24 10.04
C PHE A 12 0.37 2.34 9.70
N GLY A 13 0.75 2.43 8.43
CA GLY A 13 1.56 3.56 8.03
C GLY A 13 1.56 3.78 6.52
N CYS A 14 1.79 5.03 6.16
CA CYS A 14 1.99 5.45 4.78
C CYS A 14 3.10 6.49 4.68
N VAL A 15 3.53 6.75 3.45
CA VAL A 15 4.48 7.82 3.15
C VAL A 15 3.87 8.74 2.10
N ALA A 16 3.83 10.04 2.38
CA ALA A 16 3.32 11.06 1.48
C ALA A 16 4.42 12.06 1.12
N ASP A 17 4.49 12.48 -0.13
CA ASP A 17 5.25 13.67 -0.49
C ASP A 17 4.58 14.93 0.10
N ASN A 18 5.37 15.95 0.43
CA ASN A 18 4.88 17.20 0.98
C ASN A 18 4.21 18.08 -0.09
N ALA A 19 3.11 17.58 -0.63
CA ALA A 19 2.27 18.31 -1.57
C ALA A 19 0.78 18.09 -1.22
N PRO A 20 -0.10 19.11 -1.39
CA PRO A 20 -1.50 19.05 -0.97
C PRO A 20 -2.25 17.79 -1.42
N LYS A 21 -1.98 17.32 -2.63
CA LYS A 21 -2.56 16.09 -3.18
C LYS A 21 -2.27 14.88 -2.29
N TYR A 22 -0.99 14.63 -1.98
CA TYR A 22 -0.57 13.44 -1.23
C TYR A 22 -0.89 13.55 0.26
N LEU A 23 -0.78 14.78 0.82
CA LEU A 23 -1.18 15.04 2.20
C LEU A 23 -2.68 14.83 2.39
N SER A 24 -3.53 15.26 1.45
CA SER A 24 -4.96 15.00 1.48
C SER A 24 -5.30 13.52 1.32
N GLN A 25 -4.52 12.77 0.51
CA GLN A 25 -4.66 11.32 0.41
C GLN A 25 -4.34 10.63 1.74
N ALA A 26 -3.19 10.96 2.36
CA ALA A 26 -2.82 10.42 3.66
C ALA A 26 -3.84 10.77 4.76
N LEU A 27 -4.44 11.98 4.71
CA LEU A 27 -5.49 12.37 5.64
C LEU A 27 -6.74 11.49 5.48
N ARG A 28 -7.21 11.29 4.25
CA ARG A 28 -8.33 10.38 3.97
C ARG A 28 -8.05 8.96 4.45
N LEU A 29 -6.81 8.49 4.27
CA LEU A 29 -6.41 7.16 4.71
C LEU A 29 -6.51 7.01 6.23
N VAL A 30 -5.91 7.91 7.03
CA VAL A 30 -6.00 7.81 8.49
C VAL A 30 -7.45 7.98 8.96
N GLN A 31 -8.21 8.91 8.39
CA GLN A 31 -9.64 9.06 8.68
C GLN A 31 -10.41 7.76 8.44
N SER A 32 -10.15 7.11 7.31
CA SER A 32 -10.84 5.86 6.96
C SER A 32 -10.58 4.74 7.96
N VAL A 33 -9.33 4.60 8.44
CA VAL A 33 -8.99 3.61 9.49
C VAL A 33 -9.73 3.94 10.78
N ARG A 34 -9.77 5.22 11.19
CA ARG A 34 -10.50 5.64 12.41
C ARG A 34 -12.01 5.41 12.32
N TRP A 35 -12.60 5.60 11.14
CA TRP A 35 -14.05 5.51 10.96
C TRP A 35 -14.56 4.10 10.65
N PHE A 36 -13.76 3.31 9.93
CA PHE A 36 -14.22 2.03 9.37
C PHE A 36 -13.29 0.85 9.69
N GLY A 37 -12.16 1.08 10.38
CA GLY A 37 -11.20 0.04 10.72
C GLY A 37 -11.70 -1.00 11.73
N GLY A 38 -12.91 -0.86 12.24
CA GLY A 38 -13.49 -1.81 13.20
C GLY A 38 -12.64 -1.94 14.45
N THR A 39 -12.21 -3.15 14.75
CA THR A 39 -11.35 -3.44 15.91
C THR A 39 -9.96 -2.81 15.80
N MET A 40 -9.55 -2.36 14.60
CA MET A 40 -8.28 -1.67 14.33
C MET A 40 -8.41 -0.14 14.31
N SER A 41 -9.58 0.43 14.62
CA SER A 41 -9.80 1.88 14.63
C SER A 41 -8.83 2.64 15.55
N ASP A 42 -8.41 2.03 16.65
CA ASP A 42 -7.49 2.61 17.63
C ASP A 42 -6.03 2.17 17.46
N ALA A 43 -5.72 1.35 16.44
CA ALA A 43 -4.36 0.92 16.17
C ALA A 43 -3.43 2.12 15.90
N ALA A 44 -2.15 1.96 16.21
CA ALA A 44 -1.15 2.99 15.92
C ALA A 44 -1.15 3.32 14.41
N PHE A 45 -1.00 4.60 14.10
CA PHE A 45 -0.88 5.07 12.71
C PHE A 45 0.30 6.02 12.58
N ILE A 46 1.22 5.73 11.65
CA ILE A 46 2.40 6.56 11.38
C ILE A 46 2.32 7.12 9.96
N ILE A 47 2.40 8.43 9.82
CA ILE A 47 2.50 9.11 8.53
C ILE A 47 3.90 9.67 8.39
N CYS A 48 4.68 9.14 7.44
CA CYS A 48 5.93 9.74 7.02
C CYS A 48 5.66 10.80 5.96
N VAL A 49 6.20 12.00 6.14
CA VAL A 49 6.12 13.07 5.14
C VAL A 49 7.52 13.43 4.67
N VAL A 50 7.70 13.44 3.36
CA VAL A 50 9.02 13.65 2.73
C VAL A 50 9.41 15.13 2.80
N GLU A 51 10.59 15.42 3.36
CA GLU A 51 11.25 16.74 3.37
C GLU A 51 10.46 17.87 4.07
N GLY A 52 9.48 17.54 4.89
CA GLY A 52 8.69 18.51 5.66
C GLY A 52 7.22 18.18 5.69
N VAL A 53 6.45 18.93 6.46
CA VAL A 53 4.99 18.80 6.51
C VAL A 53 4.36 20.16 6.75
N ASP A 54 3.34 20.49 5.98
CA ASP A 54 2.51 21.68 6.21
C ASP A 54 1.89 21.62 7.63
N PRO A 55 2.01 22.67 8.45
CA PRO A 55 1.50 22.69 9.83
C PRO A 55 0.00 22.38 9.94
N THR A 56 -0.81 22.81 8.96
CA THR A 56 -2.25 22.54 8.93
C THR A 56 -2.52 21.04 8.77
N TYR A 57 -1.79 20.40 7.86
CA TYR A 57 -1.91 18.93 7.70
C TYR A 57 -1.35 18.17 8.89
N ARG A 58 -0.25 18.64 9.49
CA ARG A 58 0.28 18.03 10.73
C ARG A 58 -0.80 18.02 11.82
N ALA A 59 -1.39 19.18 12.11
CA ALA A 59 -2.45 19.29 13.10
C ALA A 59 -3.66 18.40 12.77
N ALA A 60 -4.03 18.30 11.48
CA ALA A 60 -5.10 17.43 11.04
C ALA A 60 -4.77 15.93 11.27
N PHE A 61 -3.56 15.48 10.96
CA PHE A 61 -3.11 14.11 11.23
C PHE A 61 -3.12 13.78 12.71
N GLU A 62 -2.56 14.67 13.54
CA GLU A 62 -2.48 14.51 14.99
C GLU A 62 -3.87 14.47 15.65
N ARG A 63 -4.84 15.23 15.13
CA ARG A 63 -6.26 15.18 15.56
C ARG A 63 -6.88 13.78 15.38
N TYR A 64 -6.45 13.02 14.37
CA TYR A 64 -6.85 11.62 14.19
C TYR A 64 -5.89 10.64 14.86
N GLY A 65 -5.05 11.09 15.79
CA GLY A 65 -4.14 10.24 16.56
C GLY A 65 -3.03 9.60 15.71
N ALA A 66 -2.69 10.19 14.55
CA ALA A 66 -1.55 9.74 13.78
C ALA A 66 -0.25 10.38 14.26
N THR A 67 0.80 9.58 14.34
CA THR A 67 2.17 10.05 14.60
C THR A 67 2.79 10.51 13.29
N VAL A 68 3.25 11.76 13.22
CA VAL A 68 3.88 12.33 12.03
C VAL A 68 5.40 12.26 12.12
N ARG A 69 6.05 11.72 11.11
CA ARG A 69 7.50 11.69 10.96
C ARG A 69 7.93 12.39 9.69
N VAL A 70 8.86 13.35 9.79
CA VAL A 70 9.52 13.92 8.61
C VAL A 70 10.69 13.03 8.24
N VAL A 71 10.72 12.62 6.98
CA VAL A 71 11.76 11.73 6.44
C VAL A 71 12.44 12.37 5.23
N GLN A 72 13.67 11.97 4.98
CA GLN A 72 14.37 12.39 3.77
C GLN A 72 13.84 11.62 2.56
N ARG A 73 13.94 12.23 1.37
CA ARG A 73 13.67 11.54 0.11
C ARG A 73 14.53 10.28 -0.03
N PHE A 74 13.95 9.19 -0.50
CA PHE A 74 14.69 7.93 -0.69
C PHE A 74 15.75 8.07 -1.78
N HIS A 75 15.36 8.59 -2.94
CA HIS A 75 16.24 8.87 -4.06
C HIS A 75 15.70 10.02 -4.91
N HIS A 76 16.59 10.90 -5.39
CA HIS A 76 16.19 12.09 -6.15
C HIS A 76 15.56 11.78 -7.51
N ALA A 77 15.97 10.67 -8.16
CA ALA A 77 15.50 10.33 -9.50
C ALA A 77 14.10 9.69 -9.52
N ASN A 78 13.60 9.18 -8.39
CA ASN A 78 12.32 8.48 -8.34
C ASN A 78 11.65 8.65 -6.97
N PRO A 79 10.43 9.20 -6.88
CA PRO A 79 9.69 9.36 -5.64
C PRO A 79 9.04 8.06 -5.13
N PHE A 80 8.77 7.06 -5.98
CA PHE A 80 8.02 5.86 -5.59
C PHE A 80 8.66 5.08 -4.43
N PRO A 81 10.00 4.92 -4.34
CA PRO A 81 10.63 4.25 -3.21
C PRO A 81 10.57 5.02 -1.89
N ASN A 82 10.04 6.26 -1.87
CA ASN A 82 9.85 7.00 -0.62
C ASN A 82 9.04 6.18 0.40
N LYS A 83 8.09 5.33 -0.05
CA LYS A 83 7.30 4.47 0.84
C LYS A 83 8.17 3.57 1.73
N LEU A 84 9.38 3.22 1.31
CA LEU A 84 10.31 2.40 2.08
C LEU A 84 10.86 3.13 3.31
N ARG A 85 10.77 4.48 3.37
CA ARG A 85 11.17 5.28 4.53
C ARG A 85 10.39 4.95 5.80
N LEU A 86 9.14 4.52 5.67
CA LEU A 86 8.39 4.02 6.83
C LEU A 86 9.12 2.83 7.46
N LEU A 87 9.56 1.87 6.65
CA LEU A 87 10.20 0.65 7.15
C LEU A 87 11.59 0.88 7.78
N GLU A 88 12.17 2.08 7.66
CA GLU A 88 13.42 2.46 8.33
C GLU A 88 13.21 2.88 9.80
N LEU A 89 11.98 3.15 10.22
CA LEU A 89 11.68 3.65 11.56
C LEU A 89 11.93 2.57 12.62
N ARG A 90 12.72 2.89 13.63
CA ARG A 90 13.02 1.97 14.76
C ARG A 90 11.79 1.66 15.60
N GLU A 91 10.89 2.61 15.75
CA GLU A 91 9.66 2.47 16.54
C GLU A 91 8.74 1.34 16.03
N LEU A 92 8.90 0.90 14.78
CA LEU A 92 8.18 -0.26 14.27
C LEU A 92 8.54 -1.57 14.98
N GLU A 93 9.64 -1.62 15.70
CA GLU A 93 10.07 -2.80 16.47
C GLU A 93 9.17 -3.08 17.68
N SER A 94 8.39 -2.10 18.13
CA SER A 94 7.43 -2.26 19.23
C SER A 94 6.11 -2.93 18.81
N PHE A 95 5.89 -3.14 17.50
CA PHE A 95 4.68 -3.75 16.97
C PHE A 95 4.96 -5.15 16.42
N GLY A 96 3.96 -6.02 16.46
CA GLY A 96 4.02 -7.36 15.87
C GLY A 96 3.85 -7.34 14.36
N THR A 97 2.99 -6.45 13.85
CA THR A 97 2.59 -6.39 12.44
C THR A 97 2.59 -4.95 11.92
N ILE A 98 3.20 -4.76 10.76
CA ILE A 98 3.23 -3.48 10.05
C ILE A 98 2.32 -3.59 8.83
N VAL A 99 1.35 -2.70 8.71
CA VAL A 99 0.47 -2.56 7.56
C VAL A 99 0.89 -1.31 6.78
N LEU A 100 1.74 -1.51 5.77
CA LEU A 100 2.22 -0.46 4.87
C LEU A 100 1.19 -0.24 3.77
N LEU A 101 0.69 0.98 3.66
CA LEU A 101 -0.36 1.38 2.72
C LEU A 101 0.12 2.49 1.80
N ASP A 102 -0.32 2.48 0.54
CA ASP A 102 -0.24 3.66 -0.30
C ASP A 102 -1.23 4.72 0.21
N CYS A 103 -0.85 5.98 0.18
CA CYS A 103 -1.68 7.07 0.71
C CYS A 103 -2.99 7.25 -0.05
N ASP A 104 -3.11 6.72 -1.26
CA ASP A 104 -4.32 6.70 -2.09
C ASP A 104 -5.17 5.43 -1.91
N THR A 105 -5.11 4.84 -0.72
CA THR A 105 -6.02 3.78 -0.26
C THR A 105 -6.96 4.31 0.82
N ILE A 106 -8.09 3.64 1.02
CA ILE A 106 -8.97 3.82 2.18
C ILE A 106 -9.41 2.46 2.74
N THR A 107 -9.46 2.36 4.06
CA THR A 107 -10.06 1.24 4.79
C THR A 107 -11.56 1.48 4.92
N VAL A 108 -12.39 0.50 4.55
CA VAL A 108 -13.85 0.63 4.55
C VAL A 108 -14.57 -0.48 5.30
N GLN A 109 -13.81 -1.43 5.86
CA GLN A 109 -14.26 -2.49 6.78
C GLN A 109 -13.11 -2.89 7.72
N ASP A 110 -13.42 -3.69 8.74
CA ASP A 110 -12.42 -4.30 9.63
C ASP A 110 -11.45 -5.17 8.82
N VAL A 111 -10.15 -4.95 9.02
CA VAL A 111 -9.09 -5.67 8.31
C VAL A 111 -8.55 -6.88 9.08
N VAL A 112 -8.93 -7.08 10.34
CA VAL A 112 -8.47 -8.21 11.17
C VAL A 112 -8.65 -9.55 10.49
N PRO A 113 -9.81 -9.84 9.84
CA PRO A 113 -10.00 -11.11 9.15
C PRO A 113 -8.99 -11.39 8.02
N LEU A 114 -8.29 -10.35 7.55
CA LEU A 114 -7.31 -10.43 6.47
C LEU A 114 -5.87 -10.64 6.98
N LEU A 115 -5.63 -10.40 8.29
CA LEU A 115 -4.30 -10.47 8.87
C LEU A 115 -3.92 -11.92 9.19
N THR A 116 -2.83 -12.39 8.60
CA THR A 116 -2.21 -13.68 8.94
C THR A 116 -0.90 -13.42 9.67
N PRO A 117 -0.80 -13.77 10.97
CA PRO A 117 0.42 -13.52 11.72
C PRO A 117 1.64 -14.27 11.17
N GLY A 118 2.81 -13.65 11.27
CA GLY A 118 4.09 -14.30 10.99
C GLY A 118 4.45 -14.49 9.52
N VAL A 119 3.64 -13.99 8.58
CA VAL A 119 3.90 -14.09 7.13
C VAL A 119 3.84 -12.74 6.44
N LEU A 120 4.65 -12.54 5.41
CA LEU A 120 4.48 -11.43 4.47
C LEU A 120 3.16 -11.62 3.72
N GLN A 121 2.36 -10.56 3.65
CA GLN A 121 1.14 -10.58 2.85
C GLN A 121 1.12 -9.42 1.86
N ALA A 122 0.83 -9.72 0.62
CA ALA A 122 0.56 -8.76 -0.44
C ALA A 122 -0.31 -9.44 -1.49
N ARG A 123 -0.99 -8.68 -2.32
CA ARG A 123 -1.78 -9.26 -3.41
C ARG A 123 -0.94 -9.35 -4.67
N ILE A 124 -1.01 -10.48 -5.39
CA ILE A 124 -0.43 -10.57 -6.74
C ILE A 124 -0.98 -9.44 -7.60
N ALA A 125 -0.11 -8.79 -8.37
CA ALA A 125 -0.48 -7.63 -9.19
C ALA A 125 -1.70 -7.92 -10.08
N GLY A 126 -2.54 -6.91 -10.28
CA GLY A 126 -3.76 -7.08 -11.09
C GLY A 126 -3.46 -7.38 -12.56
N TYR A 127 -2.36 -6.82 -13.05
CA TYR A 127 -1.90 -6.92 -14.43
C TYR A 127 -0.37 -7.05 -14.46
N PRO A 128 0.22 -7.57 -15.56
CA PRO A 128 1.67 -7.64 -15.75
C PRO A 128 2.25 -6.26 -16.10
N THR A 129 2.15 -5.30 -15.17
CA THR A 129 2.60 -3.91 -15.36
C THR A 129 4.10 -3.77 -15.59
N VAL A 130 4.89 -4.72 -15.08
CA VAL A 130 6.27 -4.95 -15.48
C VAL A 130 6.30 -6.23 -16.31
N ALA A 131 6.66 -6.11 -17.60
CA ALA A 131 6.66 -7.24 -18.51
C ALA A 131 7.65 -8.33 -18.08
N THR A 132 7.32 -9.61 -18.32
CA THR A 132 8.20 -10.76 -18.07
C THR A 132 9.58 -10.59 -18.70
N THR A 133 9.65 -10.01 -19.91
CA THR A 133 10.93 -9.71 -20.59
C THR A 133 11.77 -8.68 -19.86
N THR A 134 11.14 -7.74 -19.14
CA THR A 134 11.83 -6.79 -18.27
C THR A 134 12.37 -7.51 -17.03
N PHE A 135 11.56 -8.34 -16.39
CA PHE A 135 12.01 -9.16 -15.27
C PHE A 135 13.19 -10.04 -15.66
N ARG A 136 13.16 -10.71 -16.81
CA ARG A 136 14.31 -11.51 -17.30
C ARG A 136 15.60 -10.68 -17.31
N LYS A 137 15.56 -9.45 -17.88
CA LYS A 137 16.72 -8.55 -17.88
C LYS A 137 17.17 -8.14 -16.49
N LEU A 138 16.24 -7.94 -15.54
CA LEU A 138 16.57 -7.63 -14.16
C LEU A 138 17.25 -8.82 -13.47
N PHE A 139 16.71 -10.02 -13.59
CA PHE A 139 17.29 -11.24 -13.02
C PHE A 139 18.68 -11.51 -13.59
N ASP A 140 18.88 -11.35 -14.91
CA ASP A 140 20.18 -11.47 -15.57
C ASP A 140 21.17 -10.43 -15.04
N HIS A 141 20.75 -9.16 -14.92
CA HIS A 141 21.57 -8.06 -14.39
C HIS A 141 22.06 -8.37 -12.96
N PHE A 142 21.17 -8.83 -12.10
CA PHE A 142 21.48 -9.15 -10.70
C PHE A 142 22.07 -10.58 -10.53
N LYS A 143 22.34 -11.29 -11.61
CA LYS A 143 22.88 -12.67 -11.61
C LYS A 143 22.03 -13.60 -10.73
N MET A 144 20.72 -13.49 -10.86
CA MET A 144 19.73 -14.31 -10.18
C MET A 144 19.02 -15.22 -11.18
N THR A 145 18.61 -16.40 -10.73
CA THR A 145 17.74 -17.28 -11.52
C THR A 145 16.33 -16.74 -11.50
N MET A 146 15.76 -16.49 -12.66
CA MET A 146 14.35 -16.08 -12.76
C MET A 146 13.44 -17.27 -12.38
N PRO A 147 12.47 -17.06 -11.46
CA PRO A 147 11.52 -18.13 -11.11
C PRO A 147 10.55 -18.43 -12.26
N LEU A 148 9.82 -19.54 -12.13
CA LEU A 148 8.75 -19.90 -13.05
C LEU A 148 7.54 -18.93 -12.88
N GLU A 149 6.71 -18.84 -13.92
CA GLU A 149 5.48 -18.05 -13.92
C GLU A 149 4.32 -18.87 -13.31
N ASP A 150 4.49 -19.26 -12.03
CA ASP A 150 3.54 -20.13 -11.30
C ASP A 150 2.35 -19.37 -10.69
N PHE A 151 2.36 -18.05 -10.81
CA PHE A 151 1.29 -17.17 -10.33
C PHE A 151 0.42 -16.67 -11.48
N ARG A 152 -0.73 -16.10 -11.11
CA ARG A 152 -1.65 -15.44 -12.03
C ARG A 152 -1.93 -14.02 -11.57
N CYS A 153 -1.90 -13.06 -12.50
CA CYS A 153 -2.34 -11.71 -12.22
C CYS A 153 -3.79 -11.72 -11.73
N SER A 154 -4.04 -11.07 -10.59
CA SER A 154 -5.30 -11.20 -9.85
C SER A 154 -6.53 -10.57 -10.55
N VAL A 155 -6.33 -9.79 -11.60
CA VAL A 155 -7.41 -9.19 -12.41
C VAL A 155 -7.40 -9.74 -13.84
N SER A 156 -6.26 -9.73 -14.54
CA SER A 156 -6.19 -10.17 -15.93
C SER A 156 -6.12 -11.69 -16.09
N GLY A 157 -5.67 -12.43 -15.05
CA GLY A 157 -5.44 -13.87 -15.13
C GLY A 157 -4.17 -14.27 -15.90
N ASP A 158 -3.40 -13.31 -16.41
CA ASP A 158 -2.16 -13.57 -17.13
C ASP A 158 -1.12 -14.28 -16.26
N PRO A 159 -0.31 -15.19 -16.82
CA PRO A 159 0.81 -15.80 -16.09
C PRO A 159 1.79 -14.73 -15.62
N THR A 160 2.32 -14.92 -14.41
CA THR A 160 3.34 -14.04 -13.85
C THR A 160 4.22 -14.81 -12.86
N ILE A 161 5.42 -14.31 -12.62
CA ILE A 161 6.22 -14.72 -11.45
C ILE A 161 5.57 -14.19 -10.18
N TRP A 162 6.14 -14.48 -9.00
CA TRP A 162 5.74 -13.78 -7.78
C TRP A 162 5.97 -12.26 -7.96
N TYR A 163 4.91 -11.55 -8.29
CA TYR A 163 4.91 -10.10 -8.54
C TYR A 163 3.68 -9.49 -7.91
N CYS A 164 3.87 -8.77 -6.80
CA CYS A 164 2.79 -8.22 -6.01
C CYS A 164 2.58 -6.72 -6.26
N ASN A 165 1.33 -6.29 -6.15
CA ASN A 165 1.00 -4.88 -5.96
C ASN A 165 1.41 -4.47 -4.55
N ASP A 166 2.19 -3.41 -4.41
CA ASP A 166 2.73 -2.94 -3.13
C ASP A 166 1.91 -1.80 -2.50
N GLY A 167 0.69 -1.57 -2.98
CA GLY A 167 -0.24 -0.59 -2.39
C GLY A 167 -0.76 -1.01 -1.01
N VAL A 168 -0.77 -2.32 -0.74
CA VAL A 168 -1.02 -2.92 0.58
C VAL A 168 0.00 -4.01 0.80
N VAL A 169 0.89 -3.82 1.77
CA VAL A 169 1.88 -4.81 2.20
C VAL A 169 1.78 -4.98 3.71
N ILE A 170 1.53 -6.21 4.16
CA ILE A 170 1.51 -6.55 5.58
C ILE A 170 2.80 -7.32 5.88
N LEU A 171 3.63 -6.75 6.74
CA LEU A 171 4.95 -7.29 7.07
C LEU A 171 5.09 -7.49 8.58
N PRO A 172 5.29 -8.73 9.05
CA PRO A 172 5.63 -8.97 10.44
C PRO A 172 6.95 -8.30 10.83
N SER A 173 7.00 -7.66 12.00
CA SER A 173 8.19 -6.90 12.42
C SER A 173 9.44 -7.78 12.59
N ASN A 174 9.27 -9.04 12.98
CA ASN A 174 10.38 -9.99 13.05
C ASN A 174 10.98 -10.31 11.69
N LEU A 175 10.17 -10.41 10.63
CA LEU A 175 10.65 -10.64 9.27
C LEU A 175 11.24 -9.37 8.63
N ARG A 176 10.79 -8.18 9.07
CA ARG A 176 11.29 -6.90 8.57
C ARG A 176 12.80 -6.78 8.70
N LYS A 177 13.38 -7.22 9.81
CA LYS A 177 14.82 -7.04 10.11
C LYS A 177 15.73 -7.64 9.03
N ASP A 178 15.36 -8.80 8.50
CA ASP A 178 16.16 -9.52 7.51
C ASP A 178 15.71 -9.22 6.08
N PHE A 179 14.42 -9.07 5.85
CA PHE A 179 13.84 -8.88 4.52
C PHE A 179 13.96 -7.43 4.01
N PHE A 180 13.65 -6.44 4.84
CA PHE A 180 13.63 -5.05 4.41
C PHE A 180 14.99 -4.54 3.90
N PRO A 181 16.16 -4.85 4.48
CA PRO A 181 17.45 -4.46 3.93
C PRO A 181 17.66 -4.95 2.50
N VAL A 182 17.21 -6.18 2.18
CA VAL A 182 17.28 -6.75 0.83
C VAL A 182 16.38 -5.97 -0.13
N TRP A 183 15.13 -5.70 0.27
CA TRP A 183 14.19 -4.90 -0.54
C TRP A 183 14.73 -3.49 -0.80
N ARG A 184 15.24 -2.83 0.24
CA ARG A 184 15.84 -1.49 0.16
C ARG A 184 17.02 -1.45 -0.80
N THR A 185 17.90 -2.46 -0.77
CA THR A 185 19.05 -2.56 -1.65
C THR A 185 18.61 -2.63 -3.11
N PHE A 186 17.71 -3.53 -3.48
CA PHE A 186 17.21 -3.60 -4.86
C PHE A 186 16.50 -2.31 -5.29
N ALA A 187 15.72 -1.68 -4.42
CA ALA A 187 15.08 -0.42 -4.74
C ALA A 187 16.10 0.69 -5.03
N LEU A 188 17.19 0.75 -4.26
CA LEU A 188 18.27 1.71 -4.48
C LEU A 188 19.02 1.42 -5.78
N ASP A 189 19.40 0.17 -6.03
CA ASP A 189 20.10 -0.25 -7.25
C ASP A 189 19.29 0.07 -8.51
N LEU A 190 17.97 -0.18 -8.48
CA LEU A 190 17.07 0.20 -9.58
C LEU A 190 17.02 1.73 -9.79
N CYS A 191 17.11 2.53 -8.73
CA CYS A 191 17.10 3.99 -8.84
C CYS A 191 18.44 4.56 -9.35
N VAL A 192 19.56 3.93 -9.03
CA VAL A 192 20.90 4.39 -9.41
C VAL A 192 21.20 4.10 -10.89
N ASP A 193 20.76 2.97 -11.43
CA ASP A 193 20.92 2.67 -12.87
C ASP A 193 19.73 3.23 -13.67
N ALA A 194 19.95 4.32 -14.37
CA ALA A 194 18.92 4.99 -15.17
C ALA A 194 18.24 4.08 -16.23
N ARG A 195 18.94 3.05 -16.73
CA ARG A 195 18.38 2.10 -17.71
C ARG A 195 17.41 1.14 -17.02
N LEU A 196 17.75 0.64 -15.83
CA LEU A 196 16.89 -0.21 -15.03
C LEU A 196 15.66 0.58 -14.55
N LEU A 197 15.89 1.80 -14.04
CA LEU A 197 14.80 2.68 -13.62
C LEU A 197 13.81 2.96 -14.75
N LYS A 198 14.31 3.27 -15.95
CA LYS A 198 13.48 3.45 -17.14
C LYS A 198 12.68 2.20 -17.52
N ALA A 199 13.26 1.01 -17.32
CA ALA A 199 12.60 -0.25 -17.65
C ALA A 199 11.42 -0.58 -16.71
N VAL A 200 11.52 -0.21 -15.44
CA VAL A 200 10.46 -0.46 -14.43
C VAL A 200 9.57 0.76 -14.18
N GLN A 201 10.02 1.96 -14.59
CA GLN A 201 9.26 3.22 -14.45
C GLN A 201 8.65 3.41 -13.05
N ASN A 202 7.32 3.57 -13.00
CA ASN A 202 6.57 3.80 -11.78
C ASN A 202 6.45 2.56 -10.86
N PHE A 203 6.89 1.38 -11.33
CA PHE A 203 6.79 0.11 -10.60
C PHE A 203 8.10 -0.31 -9.94
N CYS A 204 9.00 0.64 -9.67
CA CYS A 204 10.30 0.39 -9.06
C CYS A 204 10.20 -0.34 -7.71
N THR A 205 9.28 0.06 -6.83
CA THR A 205 9.06 -0.60 -5.54
C THR A 205 8.48 -1.99 -5.68
N GLN A 206 7.56 -2.21 -6.58
CA GLN A 206 7.00 -3.54 -6.86
C GLN A 206 8.04 -4.48 -7.47
N ALA A 207 8.83 -3.98 -8.44
CA ALA A 207 9.90 -4.77 -9.05
C ALA A 207 11.00 -5.12 -8.03
N SER A 208 11.41 -4.16 -7.19
CA SER A 208 12.40 -4.42 -6.13
C SER A 208 11.88 -5.36 -5.05
N LEU A 209 10.59 -5.31 -4.70
CA LEU A 209 9.94 -6.25 -3.79
C LEU A 209 10.01 -7.68 -4.35
N THR A 210 9.72 -7.85 -5.65
CA THR A 210 9.84 -9.13 -6.35
C THR A 210 11.27 -9.66 -6.30
N LEU A 211 12.26 -8.84 -6.64
CA LEU A 211 13.68 -9.23 -6.59
C LEU A 211 14.10 -9.61 -5.16
N ALA A 212 13.65 -8.84 -4.17
CA ALA A 212 13.93 -9.11 -2.76
C ALA A 212 13.35 -10.46 -2.32
N TYR A 213 12.10 -10.73 -2.64
CA TYR A 213 11.45 -11.99 -2.31
C TYR A 213 12.12 -13.19 -2.99
N CYS A 214 12.48 -13.07 -4.26
CA CYS A 214 13.19 -14.14 -4.97
C CYS A 214 14.64 -14.34 -4.45
N LYS A 215 15.29 -13.29 -3.96
CA LYS A 215 16.64 -13.36 -3.37
C LYS A 215 16.63 -13.92 -1.95
N HIS A 216 15.63 -13.54 -1.17
CA HIS A 216 15.48 -13.89 0.25
C HIS A 216 14.03 -14.27 0.53
N PRO A 217 13.62 -15.49 0.15
CA PRO A 217 12.26 -15.96 0.37
C PRO A 217 11.92 -16.00 1.86
N ILE A 218 10.75 -15.46 2.20
CA ILE A 218 10.18 -15.48 3.54
C ILE A 218 8.76 -16.07 3.46
N PRO A 219 8.18 -16.57 4.56
CA PRO A 219 6.80 -17.04 4.55
C PRO A 219 5.85 -16.00 3.96
N PHE A 220 5.03 -16.42 3.02
CA PHE A 220 4.13 -15.57 2.25
C PHE A 220 2.71 -16.13 2.22
N SER A 221 1.72 -15.24 2.30
CA SER A 221 0.31 -15.53 2.04
C SER A 221 -0.25 -14.45 1.13
N GLU A 222 -0.89 -14.85 0.03
CA GLU A 222 -1.52 -13.90 -0.87
C GLU A 222 -2.73 -13.24 -0.19
N LEU A 223 -2.80 -11.91 -0.27
CA LEU A 223 -3.97 -11.16 0.15
C LEU A 223 -5.12 -11.36 -0.85
N PRO A 224 -6.34 -11.56 -0.36
CA PRO A 224 -7.51 -11.62 -1.23
C PRO A 224 -7.79 -10.24 -1.87
N LEU A 225 -8.67 -10.24 -2.87
CA LEU A 225 -9.02 -9.03 -3.64
C LEU A 225 -9.59 -7.93 -2.75
N GLU A 226 -10.33 -8.27 -1.72
CA GLU A 226 -10.94 -7.39 -0.74
C GLU A 226 -9.91 -6.55 0.03
N ALA A 227 -8.71 -7.08 0.22
CA ALA A 227 -7.63 -6.42 0.97
C ALA A 227 -6.89 -5.32 0.18
N ASN A 228 -7.03 -5.32 -1.14
CA ASN A 228 -6.45 -4.30 -2.01
C ASN A 228 -7.28 -4.21 -3.30
N CYS A 229 -8.54 -3.83 -3.13
CA CYS A 229 -9.51 -3.78 -4.23
C CYS A 229 -9.25 -2.55 -5.10
N PRO A 230 -8.91 -2.72 -6.39
CA PRO A 230 -8.75 -1.60 -7.30
C PRO A 230 -10.12 -0.99 -7.63
N ILE A 231 -10.18 0.31 -7.81
CA ILE A 231 -11.30 0.90 -8.54
C ILE A 231 -11.17 0.47 -10.00
N PRO A 232 -12.18 -0.24 -10.55
CA PRO A 232 -12.08 -0.74 -11.92
C PRO A 232 -11.85 0.39 -12.92
N ASP A 233 -10.82 0.23 -13.74
CA ASP A 233 -10.70 0.89 -15.03
C ASP A 233 -11.57 0.14 -16.06
N ASP A 234 -11.59 0.59 -17.30
CA ASP A 234 -12.38 -0.05 -18.37
C ASP A 234 -12.02 -1.53 -18.59
N ARG A 235 -10.82 -1.97 -18.21
CA ARG A 235 -10.38 -3.37 -18.31
C ARG A 235 -10.92 -4.20 -17.16
N ALA A 236 -10.77 -3.69 -15.93
CA ALA A 236 -11.26 -4.35 -14.73
C ALA A 236 -12.79 -4.32 -14.63
N ALA A 237 -13.47 -3.36 -15.29
CA ALA A 237 -14.93 -3.28 -15.36
C ALA A 237 -15.60 -4.50 -16.02
N ARG A 238 -14.82 -5.39 -16.66
CA ARG A 238 -15.30 -6.65 -17.23
C ARG A 238 -14.97 -7.87 -16.37
N ASN A 239 -14.22 -7.69 -15.29
CA ASN A 239 -13.83 -8.78 -14.40
C ASN A 239 -14.92 -8.99 -13.34
N THR A 240 -15.62 -10.13 -13.40
CA THR A 240 -16.72 -10.44 -12.49
C THR A 240 -16.30 -10.53 -11.02
N ALA A 241 -15.09 -11.01 -10.73
CA ALA A 241 -14.57 -11.06 -9.36
C ALA A 241 -14.35 -9.64 -8.80
N VAL A 242 -13.79 -8.71 -9.61
CA VAL A 242 -13.63 -7.31 -9.19
C VAL A 242 -14.98 -6.63 -8.99
N LEU A 243 -15.97 -6.92 -9.85
CA LEU A 243 -17.32 -6.35 -9.72
C LEU A 243 -18.11 -6.91 -8.54
N ALA A 244 -17.83 -8.14 -8.10
CA ALA A 244 -18.48 -8.80 -6.97
C ALA A 244 -17.73 -8.61 -5.64
N CYS A 245 -16.55 -8.02 -5.65
CA CYS A 245 -15.72 -7.82 -4.45
C CYS A 245 -16.40 -6.88 -3.46
N ASP A 246 -16.52 -7.29 -2.19
CA ASP A 246 -16.89 -6.38 -1.08
C ASP A 246 -15.60 -5.94 -0.37
N PRO A 247 -15.03 -4.77 -0.70
CA PRO A 247 -13.69 -4.40 -0.29
C PRO A 247 -13.59 -4.08 1.21
N ALA A 248 -12.49 -4.48 1.82
CA ALA A 248 -12.06 -3.97 3.12
C ALA A 248 -11.09 -2.79 2.97
N ILE A 249 -10.23 -2.84 1.93
CA ILE A 249 -9.36 -1.72 1.54
C ILE A 249 -9.56 -1.43 0.05
N ILE A 250 -9.87 -0.18 -0.27
CA ILE A 250 -10.04 0.30 -1.64
C ILE A 250 -8.80 1.10 -2.04
N HIS A 251 -8.19 0.76 -3.18
CA HIS A 251 -7.12 1.52 -3.80
C HIS A 251 -7.72 2.39 -4.91
N TYR A 252 -8.00 3.68 -4.56
CA TYR A 252 -8.74 4.59 -5.45
C TYR A 252 -7.84 5.39 -6.40
N HIS A 253 -6.50 5.29 -6.24
CA HIS A 253 -5.51 6.01 -7.05
C HIS A 253 -5.75 7.53 -7.04
N HIS A 254 -6.04 8.12 -8.20
CA HIS A 254 -6.30 9.55 -8.37
C HIS A 254 -7.79 9.89 -8.56
N ARG A 255 -8.69 8.94 -8.35
CA ARG A 255 -10.12 9.10 -8.64
C ARG A 255 -10.84 9.86 -7.52
N VAL A 256 -10.58 11.15 -7.46
CA VAL A 256 -11.25 12.11 -6.57
C VAL A 256 -11.75 13.29 -7.40
N ASP A 257 -12.84 13.91 -6.96
CA ASP A 257 -13.35 15.16 -7.55
C ASP A 257 -12.60 16.40 -7.03
N GLY A 258 -13.05 17.58 -7.46
CA GLY A 258 -12.45 18.86 -7.06
C GLY A 258 -12.62 19.20 -5.58
N GLU A 259 -13.55 18.56 -4.87
CA GLU A 259 -13.81 18.74 -3.44
C GLU A 259 -13.11 17.67 -2.58
N GLY A 260 -12.47 16.67 -3.22
CA GLY A 260 -11.72 15.61 -2.57
C GLY A 260 -12.54 14.37 -2.23
N TYR A 261 -13.79 14.26 -2.69
CA TYR A 261 -14.60 13.05 -2.57
C TYR A 261 -14.14 12.00 -3.57
N ILE A 262 -14.14 10.73 -3.13
CA ILE A 262 -13.77 9.61 -4.00
C ILE A 262 -14.90 9.36 -4.98
N LEU A 263 -14.56 9.27 -6.27
CA LEU A 263 -15.53 9.01 -7.32
C LEU A 263 -16.07 7.59 -7.22
N PRO A 264 -17.38 7.38 -7.44
CA PRO A 264 -17.98 6.06 -7.48
C PRO A 264 -17.39 5.21 -8.61
N ASN A 265 -17.54 3.89 -8.51
CA ASN A 265 -17.08 2.95 -9.51
C ASN A 265 -18.18 1.98 -9.95
N SER A 266 -17.87 1.11 -10.91
CA SER A 266 -18.81 0.12 -11.45
C SER A 266 -19.05 -1.09 -10.54
N ASN A 267 -18.24 -1.30 -9.47
CA ASN A 267 -18.52 -2.30 -8.44
C ASN A 267 -19.56 -1.75 -7.46
N PRO A 268 -20.78 -2.30 -7.35
CA PRO A 268 -21.85 -1.71 -6.53
C PRO A 268 -21.53 -1.78 -5.03
N LEU A 269 -20.81 -2.80 -4.55
CA LEU A 269 -20.41 -2.91 -3.16
C LEU A 269 -19.34 -1.88 -2.81
N ALA A 270 -18.33 -1.73 -3.65
CA ALA A 270 -17.32 -0.68 -3.48
C ALA A 270 -17.94 0.73 -3.59
N ALA A 271 -18.87 0.95 -4.53
CA ALA A 271 -19.59 2.23 -4.64
C ALA A 271 -20.37 2.56 -3.36
N LYS A 272 -21.06 1.57 -2.74
CA LYS A 272 -21.74 1.73 -1.46
C LYS A 272 -20.77 2.11 -0.33
N ARG A 273 -19.60 1.45 -0.27
CA ARG A 273 -18.55 1.75 0.73
C ARG A 273 -17.98 3.15 0.53
N ILE A 274 -17.69 3.54 -0.71
CA ILE A 274 -17.24 4.89 -1.08
C ILE A 274 -18.27 5.94 -0.68
N ALA A 275 -19.56 5.70 -0.95
CA ALA A 275 -20.62 6.63 -0.56
C ALA A 275 -20.66 6.86 0.95
N ALA A 276 -20.57 5.79 1.76
CA ALA A 276 -20.52 5.91 3.22
C ALA A 276 -19.28 6.68 3.71
N PHE A 277 -18.11 6.46 3.09
CA PHE A 277 -16.92 7.22 3.39
C PHE A 277 -17.09 8.70 3.04
N ASN A 278 -17.57 9.02 1.85
CA ASN A 278 -17.78 10.41 1.40
C ASN A 278 -18.83 11.14 2.27
N GLU A 279 -19.87 10.47 2.69
CA GLU A 279 -20.87 11.02 3.63
C GLU A 279 -20.20 11.41 4.95
N ARG A 280 -19.38 10.53 5.52
CA ARG A 280 -18.65 10.82 6.76
C ARG A 280 -17.66 11.98 6.57
N LEU A 281 -16.96 12.03 5.43
CA LEU A 281 -16.04 13.12 5.08
C LEU A 281 -16.78 14.47 4.99
N SER A 282 -17.98 14.48 4.38
CA SER A 282 -18.83 15.68 4.29
C SER A 282 -19.24 16.20 5.68
N GLN A 283 -19.64 15.30 6.58
CA GLN A 283 -19.98 15.66 7.97
C GLN A 283 -18.78 16.30 8.69
N GLU A 284 -17.59 15.77 8.46
CA GLU A 284 -16.36 16.32 9.04
C GLU A 284 -16.05 17.72 8.52
N HIS A 285 -16.19 17.96 7.21
CA HIS A 285 -15.99 19.29 6.61
C HIS A 285 -16.99 20.33 7.19
N LEU A 286 -18.22 19.93 7.46
CA LEU A 286 -19.22 20.81 8.07
C LEU A 286 -18.90 21.14 9.53
N SER A 287 -18.34 20.19 10.29
CA SER A 287 -17.98 20.37 11.68
C SER A 287 -16.77 21.29 11.89
N THR A 288 -15.84 21.31 10.92
CA THR A 288 -14.63 22.15 10.97
C THR A 288 -14.84 23.58 10.51
N ARG A 289 -15.98 23.88 9.88
CA ARG A 289 -16.36 25.24 9.45
C ARG A 289 -17.15 26.04 10.51
N ARG A 290 -17.52 25.39 11.61
CA ARG A 290 -18.18 26.02 12.78
C ARG A 290 -17.17 26.32 13.88
#